data_d63e222070bd62dfa7a8a2250f4ae575
#
_entry.id   d63e222070bd62dfa7a8a2250f4ae575
#
_cell.length_a   1.000
_cell.length_b   1.000
_cell.length_c   1.000
_cell.angle_alpha   90.00
_cell.angle_beta   90.00
_cell.angle_gamma   90.00
#
_symmetry.space_group_name_H-M   'P 1'
#
loop_
_entity.id
_entity.type
_entity.pdbx_description
1 polymer ?
#
loop_
_entity_poly.entity_id
_entity_poly.type
_entity_poly.pdbx_seq_one_letter_code
_entity_poly.pdbx_strand_id
1 'polypeptide(L)'
;MLQPKRTKYRKTQKGKMKGLSQRGNRLSNGMFGIKSLESKFITSRQIEAARIAATRYMKREGMLWIKIFPDKPITKKPLEVRMGKGKGAPEYFVAVVRQGRIMFEVSGVPIVVAKEALRLAAQKLPFKTKFIIARDYEG
;
A
#
# COMPACT_ATOMS: atom_id res chain seq x y z
N MET A 1 5.27 0.88 -13.02
CA MET A 1 4.37 0.71 -11.88
C MET A 1 4.31 -0.76 -11.47
N LEU A 2 3.98 -1.01 -10.22
CA LEU A 2 3.87 -2.36 -9.70
C LEU A 2 2.69 -3.08 -10.33
N GLN A 3 2.96 -4.23 -10.96
CA GLN A 3 1.94 -5.09 -11.55
C GLN A 3 2.37 -6.54 -11.42
N PRO A 4 1.42 -7.48 -11.27
CA PRO A 4 1.76 -8.90 -11.32
C PRO A 4 2.25 -9.27 -12.72
N LYS A 5 3.29 -10.11 -12.80
CA LYS A 5 3.77 -10.64 -14.08
C LYS A 5 2.75 -11.59 -14.69
N ARG A 6 2.03 -12.32 -13.86
CA ARG A 6 0.98 -13.24 -14.26
C ARG A 6 -0.20 -13.14 -13.30
N THR A 7 -1.40 -13.26 -13.83
CA THR A 7 -2.60 -13.34 -13.00
C THR A 7 -3.27 -14.69 -13.24
N LYS A 8 -3.73 -15.33 -12.16
CA LYS A 8 -4.50 -16.57 -12.25
C LYS A 8 -5.83 -16.33 -12.97
N TYR A 9 -6.45 -15.19 -12.64
CA TYR A 9 -7.66 -14.74 -13.31
C TYR A 9 -7.43 -13.32 -13.79
N ARG A 10 -7.81 -13.07 -15.04
CA ARG A 10 -7.67 -11.75 -15.62
C ARG A 10 -8.58 -10.72 -14.95
N LYS A 11 -9.71 -11.17 -14.44
CA LYS A 11 -10.71 -10.33 -13.76
C LYS A 11 -11.12 -10.97 -12.46
N THR A 12 -11.39 -10.16 -11.44
CA THR A 12 -11.94 -10.62 -10.17
C THR A 12 -13.11 -9.75 -9.77
N GLN A 13 -13.97 -10.30 -8.92
CA GLN A 13 -15.08 -9.51 -8.38
C GLN A 13 -14.59 -8.70 -7.20
N LYS A 14 -15.15 -7.50 -7.02
CA LYS A 14 -14.90 -6.70 -5.84
C LYS A 14 -15.56 -7.38 -4.64
N GLY A 15 -14.76 -7.76 -3.66
CA GLY A 15 -15.25 -8.31 -2.41
C GLY A 15 -15.48 -7.24 -1.35
N LYS A 16 -16.03 -7.65 -0.23
CA LYS A 16 -16.16 -6.77 0.94
C LYS A 16 -14.86 -6.82 1.73
N MET A 17 -14.36 -5.67 2.12
CA MET A 17 -13.19 -5.57 2.99
C MET A 17 -13.63 -5.51 4.44
N LYS A 18 -13.61 -6.66 5.11
CA LYS A 18 -13.98 -6.75 6.52
C LYS A 18 -12.87 -7.39 7.32
N GLY A 19 -12.80 -7.04 8.59
CA GLY A 19 -11.90 -7.65 9.55
C GLY A 19 -10.53 -6.96 9.61
N LEU A 20 -9.74 -7.41 10.56
CA LEU A 20 -8.39 -6.91 10.80
C LEU A 20 -7.37 -7.73 10.02
N SER A 21 -6.25 -7.11 9.70
CA SER A 21 -5.14 -7.82 9.09
C SER A 21 -4.57 -8.83 10.08
N GLN A 22 -4.50 -10.10 9.65
CA GLN A 22 -3.85 -11.16 10.43
C GLN A 22 -2.40 -11.38 10.01
N ARG A 23 -2.03 -10.92 8.81
CA ARG A 23 -0.67 -10.96 8.30
C ARG A 23 -0.21 -9.54 7.99
N GLY A 24 1.09 -9.30 8.18
CA GLY A 24 1.66 -8.00 7.89
C GLY A 24 1.23 -6.92 8.87
N ASN A 25 0.87 -7.29 10.10
CA ASN A 25 0.50 -6.37 11.16
C ASN A 25 1.67 -6.06 12.12
N ARG A 26 2.86 -6.57 11.82
CA ARG A 26 4.06 -6.35 12.61
C ARG A 26 5.22 -5.98 11.69
N LEU A 27 6.14 -5.16 12.21
CA LEU A 27 7.37 -4.84 11.50
C LEU A 27 8.25 -6.08 11.39
N SER A 28 8.81 -6.31 10.20
CA SER A 28 9.66 -7.47 9.93
C SER A 28 11.05 -7.09 9.42
N ASN A 29 11.17 -6.06 8.60
CA ASN A 29 12.43 -5.65 7.99
C ASN A 29 12.94 -4.32 8.54
N GLY A 30 12.06 -3.37 8.79
CA GLY A 30 12.42 -2.03 9.21
C GLY A 30 12.22 -1.81 10.70
N MET A 31 12.82 -0.72 11.20
CA MET A 31 12.63 -0.27 12.58
C MET A 31 11.40 0.61 12.72
N PHE A 32 10.95 1.22 11.64
CA PHE A 32 9.81 2.13 11.60
C PHE A 32 8.87 1.74 10.47
N GLY A 33 7.61 2.07 10.62
CA GLY A 33 6.64 1.80 9.57
C GLY A 33 5.36 2.60 9.74
N ILE A 34 4.48 2.48 8.75
CA ILE A 34 3.12 2.99 8.85
C ILE A 34 2.14 1.85 8.62
N LYS A 35 1.12 1.83 9.44
CA LYS A 35 0.04 0.86 9.30
C LYS A 35 -1.27 1.57 8.99
N SER A 36 -2.14 0.87 8.28
CA SER A 36 -3.46 1.38 7.93
C SER A 36 -4.39 1.36 9.13
N LEU A 37 -5.14 2.43 9.31
CA LEU A 37 -6.22 2.49 10.30
C LEU A 37 -7.59 2.24 9.68
N GLU A 38 -7.64 2.03 8.37
CA GLU A 38 -8.87 1.78 7.63
C GLU A 38 -8.65 0.64 6.63
N SER A 39 -9.76 0.06 6.16
CA SER A 39 -9.71 -0.99 5.13
C SER A 39 -10.15 -0.40 3.79
N LYS A 40 -9.25 -0.36 2.82
CA LYS A 40 -9.52 0.21 1.50
C LYS A 40 -8.62 -0.43 0.43
N PHE A 41 -8.97 -0.21 -0.82
CA PHE A 41 -8.10 -0.52 -1.95
C PHE A 41 -7.07 0.59 -2.13
N ILE A 42 -5.86 0.20 -2.50
CA ILE A 42 -4.79 1.14 -2.83
C ILE A 42 -4.25 0.79 -4.21
N THR A 43 -4.15 1.77 -5.09
CA THR A 43 -3.70 1.55 -6.46
C THR A 43 -2.18 1.52 -6.54
N SER A 44 -1.64 0.93 -7.61
CA SER A 44 -0.21 0.93 -7.84
C SER A 44 0.35 2.35 -7.97
N ARG A 45 -0.42 3.28 -8.51
CA ARG A 45 -0.02 4.69 -8.60
C ARG A 45 0.12 5.34 -7.24
N GLN A 46 -0.81 5.05 -6.33
CA GLN A 46 -0.73 5.56 -4.96
C GLN A 46 0.46 4.99 -4.21
N ILE A 47 0.73 3.70 -4.38
CA ILE A 47 1.91 3.05 -3.77
C ILE A 47 3.19 3.71 -4.29
N GLU A 48 3.29 3.90 -5.59
CA GLU A 48 4.47 4.50 -6.20
C GLU A 48 4.66 5.95 -5.77
N ALA A 49 3.58 6.73 -5.72
CA ALA A 49 3.63 8.12 -5.26
C ALA A 49 4.11 8.21 -3.81
N ALA A 50 3.61 7.32 -2.95
CA ALA A 50 4.03 7.27 -1.55
C ALA A 50 5.51 6.91 -1.42
N ARG A 51 5.97 5.91 -2.18
CA ARG A 51 7.39 5.52 -2.20
C ARG A 51 8.28 6.69 -2.59
N ILE A 52 7.93 7.37 -3.67
CA ILE A 52 8.71 8.51 -4.17
C ILE A 52 8.78 9.63 -3.12
N ALA A 53 7.64 9.96 -2.49
CA ALA A 53 7.60 11.00 -1.47
C ALA A 53 8.53 10.68 -0.30
N ALA A 54 8.52 9.44 0.18
CA ALA A 54 9.36 9.01 1.29
C ALA A 54 10.84 9.01 0.91
N THR A 55 11.20 8.44 -0.24
CA THR A 55 12.59 8.33 -0.67
C THR A 55 13.21 9.69 -0.97
N ARG A 56 12.44 10.62 -1.51
CA ARG A 56 12.94 11.99 -1.72
C ARG A 56 13.31 12.67 -0.42
N TYR A 57 12.46 12.53 0.59
CA TYR A 57 12.75 13.13 1.89
C TYR A 57 14.00 12.52 2.52
N MET A 58 14.16 11.20 2.42
CA MET A 58 15.33 10.51 2.97
C MET A 58 16.60 10.73 2.16
N LYS A 59 16.53 11.39 1.01
CA LYS A 59 17.69 11.68 0.14
C LYS A 59 18.49 10.44 -0.21
N ARG A 60 17.80 9.32 -0.44
CA ARG A 60 18.39 8.01 -0.75
C ARG A 60 19.21 7.41 0.39
N GLU A 61 19.12 7.95 1.58
CA GLU A 61 19.68 7.32 2.78
C GLU A 61 18.69 6.31 3.35
N GLY A 62 19.22 5.28 4.00
CA GLY A 62 18.38 4.25 4.58
C GLY A 62 17.75 3.32 3.55
N MET A 63 16.84 2.49 4.03
CA MET A 63 16.14 1.50 3.22
C MET A 63 14.64 1.62 3.44
N LEU A 64 13.88 1.46 2.36
CA LEU A 64 12.43 1.45 2.40
C LEU A 64 11.93 0.13 1.80
N TRP A 65 11.05 -0.53 2.51
CA TRP A 65 10.38 -1.75 2.04
C TRP A 65 8.91 -1.47 1.82
N ILE A 66 8.42 -1.86 0.64
CA ILE A 66 6.99 -1.85 0.32
C ILE A 66 6.43 -3.22 0.68
N LYS A 67 5.50 -3.27 1.64
CA LYS A 67 4.98 -4.53 2.18
C LYS A 67 3.62 -4.92 1.60
N ILE A 68 3.13 -4.18 0.63
CA ILE A 68 1.89 -4.46 -0.07
C ILE A 68 2.16 -4.55 -1.57
N PHE A 69 1.34 -5.33 -2.28
CA PHE A 69 1.48 -5.49 -3.72
C PHE A 69 0.12 -5.43 -4.40
N PRO A 70 -0.01 -4.69 -5.50
CA PRO A 70 -1.29 -4.53 -6.18
C PRO A 70 -1.55 -5.72 -7.10
N ASP A 71 -2.15 -6.77 -6.56
CA ASP A 71 -2.41 -8.01 -7.29
C ASP A 71 -3.86 -8.20 -7.71
N LYS A 72 -4.79 -7.36 -7.23
CA LYS A 72 -6.20 -7.49 -7.56
C LYS A 72 -6.54 -6.61 -8.75
N PRO A 73 -7.00 -7.19 -9.89
CA PRO A 73 -7.41 -6.39 -11.04
C PRO A 73 -8.77 -5.73 -10.80
N ILE A 74 -8.89 -4.48 -11.20
CA ILE A 74 -10.13 -3.72 -11.16
C ILE A 74 -10.53 -3.39 -12.59
N THR A 75 -11.79 -3.62 -12.91
CA THR A 75 -12.34 -3.30 -14.22
C THR A 75 -13.23 -2.07 -14.13
N LYS A 76 -13.17 -1.24 -15.16
CA LYS A 76 -14.05 -0.08 -15.30
C LYS A 76 -14.94 -0.31 -16.51
N LYS A 77 -16.25 -0.20 -16.33
CA LYS A 77 -17.17 -0.31 -17.46
C LYS A 77 -17.04 0.92 -18.33
N PRO A 78 -16.86 0.75 -19.66
CA PRO A 78 -16.94 1.88 -20.56
C PRO A 78 -18.32 2.52 -20.48
N LEU A 79 -18.39 3.83 -20.65
CA LEU A 79 -19.65 4.58 -20.63
C LEU A 79 -20.65 4.08 -21.68
N GLU A 80 -20.16 3.49 -22.76
CA GLU A 80 -20.96 3.00 -23.88
C GLU A 80 -21.48 1.58 -23.70
N VAL A 81 -21.01 0.84 -22.70
CA VAL A 81 -21.44 -0.54 -22.47
C VAL A 81 -22.58 -0.53 -21.47
N ARG A 82 -23.77 -0.88 -21.97
CA ARG A 82 -24.96 -1.03 -21.15
C ARG A 82 -24.87 -2.29 -20.31
N MET A 83 -25.58 -2.29 -19.18
CA MET A 83 -25.63 -3.41 -18.25
C MET A 83 -25.96 -4.73 -18.96
N GLY A 84 -25.29 -5.80 -18.57
CA GLY A 84 -25.60 -7.17 -18.98
C GLY A 84 -24.55 -7.85 -19.85
N LYS A 85 -23.54 -7.16 -20.34
CA LYS A 85 -22.53 -7.77 -21.22
C LYS A 85 -21.17 -7.99 -20.57
N GLY A 86 -21.16 -8.49 -19.33
CA GLY A 86 -19.92 -8.88 -18.66
C GLY A 86 -19.05 -7.73 -18.21
N LYS A 87 -17.90 -8.06 -17.62
CA LYS A 87 -16.93 -7.08 -17.16
C LYS A 87 -16.06 -6.60 -18.30
N GLY A 88 -15.71 -5.32 -18.29
CA GLY A 88 -14.71 -4.78 -19.20
C GLY A 88 -13.33 -5.36 -18.95
N ALA A 89 -12.34 -4.97 -19.74
CA ALA A 89 -10.95 -5.38 -19.55
C ALA A 89 -10.41 -4.83 -18.23
N PRO A 90 -9.45 -5.51 -17.57
CA PRO A 90 -8.79 -4.95 -16.40
C PRO A 90 -8.11 -3.63 -16.76
N GLU A 91 -8.38 -2.59 -15.97
CA GLU A 91 -7.83 -1.26 -16.22
C GLU A 91 -6.63 -0.97 -15.33
N TYR A 92 -6.66 -1.47 -14.10
CA TYR A 92 -5.56 -1.24 -13.16
C TYR A 92 -5.60 -2.30 -12.06
N PHE A 93 -4.50 -2.38 -11.31
CA PHE A 93 -4.38 -3.31 -10.19
C PHE A 93 -4.37 -2.55 -8.88
N VAL A 94 -4.93 -3.17 -7.85
CA VAL A 94 -4.97 -2.61 -6.50
C VAL A 94 -4.52 -3.65 -5.49
N ALA A 95 -4.00 -3.16 -4.37
CA ALA A 95 -3.77 -3.96 -3.19
C ALA A 95 -4.98 -3.81 -2.27
N VAL A 96 -5.43 -4.92 -1.69
CA VAL A 96 -6.47 -4.91 -0.67
C VAL A 96 -5.77 -4.70 0.66
N VAL A 97 -5.98 -3.54 1.28
CA VAL A 97 -5.36 -3.20 2.56
C VAL A 97 -6.43 -3.24 3.63
N ARG A 98 -6.25 -4.12 4.62
CA ARG A 98 -7.13 -4.22 5.78
C ARG A 98 -6.58 -3.43 6.94
N GLN A 99 -7.46 -3.00 7.81
CA GLN A 99 -7.07 -2.27 9.02
C GLN A 99 -5.99 -3.02 9.79
N GLY A 100 -4.93 -2.33 10.18
CA GLY A 100 -3.80 -2.92 10.91
C GLY A 100 -2.65 -3.39 10.04
N ARG A 101 -2.80 -3.37 8.70
CA ARG A 101 -1.75 -3.79 7.77
C ARG A 101 -0.64 -2.76 7.74
N ILE A 102 0.61 -3.22 7.89
CA ILE A 102 1.79 -2.39 7.66
C ILE A 102 2.03 -2.32 6.15
N MET A 103 2.14 -1.11 5.64
CA MET A 103 2.27 -0.87 4.21
C MET A 103 3.70 -0.55 3.79
N PHE A 104 4.40 0.23 4.59
CA PHE A 104 5.78 0.62 4.32
C PHE A 104 6.60 0.48 5.60
N GLU A 105 7.84 0.06 5.44
CA GLU A 105 8.82 -0.02 6.53
C GLU A 105 10.07 0.74 6.13
N VAL A 106 10.72 1.36 7.11
CA VAL A 106 11.93 2.15 6.90
C VAL A 106 12.96 1.78 7.95
N SER A 107 14.22 1.77 7.57
CA SER A 107 15.35 1.56 8.45
C SER A 107 16.56 2.34 7.95
N GLY A 108 17.57 2.51 8.82
CA GLY A 108 18.83 3.14 8.44
C GLY A 108 18.83 4.66 8.46
N VAL A 109 17.80 5.28 9.03
CA VAL A 109 17.72 6.74 9.22
C VAL A 109 17.26 7.03 10.65
N PRO A 110 17.56 8.25 11.17
CA PRO A 110 17.05 8.63 12.49
C PRO A 110 15.53 8.67 12.55
N ILE A 111 14.98 8.48 13.74
CA ILE A 111 13.53 8.44 13.94
C ILE A 111 12.83 9.70 13.41
N VAL A 112 13.43 10.88 13.58
CA VAL A 112 12.84 12.13 13.11
C VAL A 112 12.71 12.12 11.58
N VAL A 113 13.73 11.65 10.89
CA VAL A 113 13.71 11.53 9.42
C VAL A 113 12.71 10.48 8.97
N ALA A 114 12.69 9.31 9.62
CA ALA A 114 11.76 8.24 9.28
C ALA A 114 10.30 8.69 9.47
N LYS A 115 10.01 9.36 10.58
CA LYS A 115 8.66 9.83 10.88
C LYS A 115 8.16 10.81 9.83
N GLU A 116 8.99 11.77 9.44
CA GLU A 116 8.63 12.75 8.42
C GLU A 116 8.50 12.13 7.04
N ALA A 117 9.42 11.24 6.67
CA ALA A 117 9.36 10.54 5.38
C ALA A 117 8.06 9.74 5.25
N LEU A 118 7.70 8.98 6.30
CA LEU A 118 6.48 8.18 6.30
C LEU A 118 5.22 9.04 6.37
N ARG A 119 5.29 10.21 7.03
CA ARG A 119 4.18 11.17 7.01
C ARG A 119 3.90 11.67 5.59
N LEU A 120 4.96 11.99 4.86
CA LEU A 120 4.83 12.43 3.46
C LEU A 120 4.28 11.31 2.57
N ALA A 121 4.73 10.08 2.80
CA ALA A 121 4.18 8.93 2.10
C ALA A 121 2.69 8.76 2.39
N ALA A 122 2.30 8.90 3.66
CA ALA A 122 0.91 8.74 4.08
C ALA A 122 -0.02 9.75 3.41
N GLN A 123 0.47 10.94 3.10
CA GLN A 123 -0.34 11.96 2.42
C GLN A 123 -0.76 11.53 1.01
N LYS A 124 -0.06 10.58 0.40
CA LYS A 124 -0.38 10.05 -0.91
C LYS A 124 -1.34 8.86 -0.85
N LEU A 125 -1.71 8.42 0.34
CA LEU A 125 -2.57 7.26 0.55
C LEU A 125 -4.01 7.71 0.83
N PRO A 126 -5.02 6.89 0.46
CA PRO A 126 -6.43 7.30 0.54
C PRO A 126 -7.05 7.07 1.91
N PHE A 127 -6.26 6.82 2.95
CA PHE A 127 -6.79 6.47 4.27
C PHE A 127 -5.87 6.98 5.38
N LYS A 128 -6.36 6.92 6.60
CA LYS A 128 -5.60 7.29 7.78
C LYS A 128 -4.58 6.21 8.13
N THR A 129 -3.43 6.64 8.60
CA THR A 129 -2.32 5.76 8.95
C THR A 129 -1.80 6.09 10.33
N LYS A 130 -1.03 5.15 10.91
CA LYS A 130 -0.35 5.33 12.18
C LYS A 130 1.12 4.99 12.02
N PHE A 131 2.00 5.89 12.49
CA PHE A 131 3.43 5.61 12.58
C PHE A 131 3.69 4.62 13.70
N ILE A 132 4.51 3.61 13.41
CA ILE A 132 4.85 2.58 14.39
C ILE A 132 6.36 2.40 14.46
N ILE A 133 6.82 1.96 15.62
CA ILE A 133 8.22 1.72 15.95
C ILE A 133 8.37 0.27 16.36
N ALA A 134 9.47 -0.37 15.95
CA ALA A 134 9.75 -1.74 16.36
C ALA A 134 9.95 -1.82 17.87
N ARG A 135 9.52 -2.95 18.46
CA ARG A 135 9.60 -3.14 19.92
C ARG A 135 11.04 -3.10 20.46
N ASP A 136 11.98 -3.56 19.65
CA ASP A 136 13.40 -3.62 20.02
C ASP A 136 14.18 -2.37 19.65
N TYR A 137 13.49 -1.31 19.25
CA TYR A 137 14.15 -0.05 18.90
C TYR A 137 14.71 0.61 20.15
N GLU A 138 16.03 0.81 20.14
CA GLU A 138 16.76 1.53 21.16
C GLU A 138 17.26 2.83 20.51
N GLY A 139 16.56 3.89 20.80
CA GLY A 139 16.85 5.17 20.16
C GLY A 139 17.71 6.13 20.97
#